data_e614b8ca2d87b3b65ad50f79946826bb
#
_entry.id   e614b8ca2d87b3b65ad50f79946826bb
#
_cell.length_a   1.000
_cell.length_b   1.000
_cell.length_c   1.000
_cell.angle_alpha   90.00
_cell.angle_beta   90.00
_cell.angle_gamma   90.00
#
_symmetry.space_group_name_H-M   'P 1'
#
loop_
_entity.id
_entity.type
_entity.pdbx_description
1 polymer ?
#
loop_
_entity_poly.entity_id
_entity_poly.type
_entity_poly.pdbx_seq_one_letter_code
_entity_poly.pdbx_strand_id
1 'polypeptide(L)'
;MEAIFTRSSVRKFEERPVEPEKIEKILRAAMAAPSAKNQQPWEFFVVTAKNTLLALSQATPYAMCVKTAPAAFVLAARREGLIAPEFRDIDMAIATENMMLEIETLGLGAVMIGVAPIPENMDKVRAAVVLPETLDPFTILPF
;
A
#
# COMPACT_ATOMS: atom_id res chain seq x y z
N MET A 1 10.13 -16.48 11.20
CA MET A 1 10.25 -15.94 9.80
C MET A 1 9.52 -16.81 8.78
N GLU A 2 8.45 -17.45 9.23
CA GLU A 2 7.61 -18.33 8.41
C GLU A 2 6.82 -17.56 7.34
N ALA A 3 6.45 -16.31 7.65
CA ALA A 3 5.65 -15.45 6.77
C ALA A 3 6.20 -15.31 5.33
N ILE A 4 7.50 -15.39 5.14
CA ILE A 4 8.13 -15.37 3.80
C ILE A 4 7.62 -16.54 2.94
N PHE A 5 7.34 -17.67 3.54
CA PHE A 5 6.93 -18.90 2.84
C PHE A 5 5.42 -19.10 2.81
N THR A 6 4.70 -18.54 3.79
CA THR A 6 3.24 -18.72 3.95
C THR A 6 2.42 -17.60 3.34
N ARG A 7 3.00 -16.39 3.23
CA ARG A 7 2.32 -15.24 2.64
C ARG A 7 1.75 -15.56 1.26
N SER A 8 0.50 -15.23 1.07
CA SER A 8 -0.19 -15.39 -0.21
C SER A 8 -0.97 -14.12 -0.58
N SER A 9 -1.32 -13.99 -1.86
CA SER A 9 -2.16 -12.88 -2.32
C SER A 9 -3.62 -13.16 -2.03
N VAL A 10 -4.15 -12.53 -0.99
CA VAL A 10 -5.54 -12.67 -0.52
C VAL A 10 -6.42 -11.61 -1.17
N ARG A 11 -7.55 -12.01 -1.75
CA ARG A 11 -8.50 -11.14 -2.46
C ARG A 11 -9.94 -11.28 -1.99
N LYS A 12 -10.17 -12.06 -0.92
CA LYS A 12 -11.45 -12.17 -0.23
C LYS A 12 -11.23 -11.82 1.22
N PHE A 13 -12.01 -10.89 1.74
CA PHE A 13 -11.84 -10.32 3.07
C PHE A 13 -13.09 -10.53 3.89
N GLU A 14 -12.91 -10.63 5.21
CA GLU A 14 -14.01 -10.63 6.17
C GLU A 14 -14.51 -9.19 6.39
N GLU A 15 -15.79 -9.00 6.61
CA GLU A 15 -16.39 -7.73 7.04
C GLU A 15 -16.09 -7.47 8.53
N ARG A 16 -14.82 -7.30 8.84
CA ARG A 16 -14.37 -7.09 10.21
C ARG A 16 -13.33 -5.99 10.23
N PRO A 17 -13.53 -4.94 11.05
CA PRO A 17 -12.53 -3.88 11.20
C PRO A 17 -11.20 -4.45 11.66
N VAL A 18 -10.11 -3.90 11.14
CA VAL A 18 -8.77 -4.22 11.59
C VAL A 18 -8.43 -3.38 12.81
N GLU A 19 -7.88 -4.01 13.83
CA GLU A 19 -7.51 -3.36 15.08
C GLU A 19 -6.42 -2.30 14.85
N PRO A 20 -6.55 -1.09 15.46
CA PRO A 20 -5.57 0.00 15.28
C PRO A 20 -4.12 -0.40 15.59
N GLU A 21 -3.93 -1.26 16.58
CA GLU A 21 -2.60 -1.74 16.98
C GLU A 21 -1.94 -2.60 15.89
N LYS A 22 -2.73 -3.33 15.10
CA LYS A 22 -2.22 -4.08 13.95
C LYS A 22 -1.82 -3.13 12.82
N ILE A 23 -2.63 -2.10 12.56
CA ILE A 23 -2.32 -1.07 11.56
C ILE A 23 -0.99 -0.38 11.91
N GLU A 24 -0.79 -0.02 13.17
CA GLU A 24 0.47 0.58 13.63
C GLU A 24 1.67 -0.35 13.40
N LYS A 25 1.55 -1.64 13.72
CA LYS A 25 2.62 -2.62 13.49
C LYS A 25 2.98 -2.73 12.02
N ILE A 26 1.99 -2.77 11.13
CA ILE A 26 2.20 -2.83 9.69
C ILE A 26 2.95 -1.58 9.19
N LEU A 27 2.56 -0.40 9.66
CA LEU A 27 3.25 0.85 9.31
C LEU A 27 4.70 0.87 9.81
N ARG A 28 4.94 0.38 11.02
CA ARG A 28 6.31 0.26 11.57
C ARG A 28 7.16 -0.71 10.77
N ALA A 29 6.59 -1.82 10.31
CA ALA A 29 7.30 -2.77 9.44
C ALA A 29 7.68 -2.12 8.10
N ALA A 30 6.77 -1.33 7.50
CA ALA A 30 7.07 -0.57 6.29
C ALA A 30 8.23 0.39 6.48
N MET A 31 8.20 1.18 7.57
CA MET A 31 9.23 2.19 7.88
C MET A 31 10.58 1.57 8.29
N ALA A 32 10.60 0.28 8.63
CA ALA A 32 11.84 -0.45 8.90
C ALA A 32 12.57 -0.91 7.62
N ALA A 33 11.96 -0.73 6.46
CA ALA A 33 12.56 -1.08 5.18
C ALA A 33 13.83 -0.26 4.91
N PRO A 34 14.88 -0.86 4.33
CA PRO A 34 16.01 -0.08 3.82
C PRO A 34 15.58 0.75 2.61
N SER A 35 16.29 1.84 2.37
CA SER A 35 16.11 2.66 1.18
C SER A 35 17.44 3.22 0.68
N ALA A 36 17.52 3.54 -0.60
CA ALA A 36 18.71 4.12 -1.20
C ALA A 36 19.10 5.41 -0.48
N LYS A 37 20.35 5.50 0.01
CA LYS A 37 20.85 6.64 0.79
C LYS A 37 19.96 6.99 2.00
N ASN A 38 19.21 6.02 2.52
CA ASN A 38 18.23 6.23 3.62
C ASN A 38 17.24 7.35 3.30
N GLN A 39 16.85 7.47 2.03
CA GLN A 39 15.97 8.56 1.57
C GLN A 39 14.51 8.43 2.00
N GLN A 40 14.05 7.21 2.34
CA GLN A 40 12.72 6.96 2.90
C GLN A 40 11.62 7.69 2.13
N PRO A 41 11.37 7.35 0.86
CA PRO A 41 10.53 8.16 -0.03
C PRO A 41 9.03 8.05 0.26
N TRP A 42 8.63 7.13 1.11
CA TRP A 42 7.25 6.68 1.32
C TRP A 42 6.40 7.62 2.17
N GLU A 43 5.13 7.69 1.79
CA GLU A 43 4.02 8.22 2.57
C GLU A 43 2.91 7.17 2.56
N PHE A 44 2.22 7.00 3.68
CA PHE A 44 1.19 5.98 3.85
C PHE A 44 -0.15 6.62 4.16
N PHE A 45 -1.20 6.19 3.46
CA PHE A 45 -2.57 6.59 3.69
C PHE A 45 -3.38 5.36 4.09
N VAL A 46 -4.03 5.41 5.24
CA VAL A 46 -4.93 4.35 5.71
C VAL A 46 -6.35 4.72 5.32
N VAL A 47 -6.98 3.88 4.53
CA VAL A 47 -8.33 4.09 3.99
C VAL A 47 -9.27 3.06 4.60
N THR A 48 -10.32 3.54 5.29
CA THR A 48 -11.40 2.71 5.85
C THR A 48 -12.78 3.15 5.38
N ALA A 49 -12.88 4.35 4.79
CA ALA A 49 -14.15 4.87 4.28
C ALA A 49 -14.64 4.05 3.07
N LYS A 50 -15.83 3.50 3.15
CA LYS A 50 -16.41 2.62 2.11
C LYS A 50 -16.46 3.26 0.73
N ASN A 51 -16.81 4.55 0.65
CA ASN A 51 -16.87 5.27 -0.63
C ASN A 51 -15.46 5.41 -1.27
N THR A 52 -14.44 5.63 -0.46
CA THR A 52 -13.06 5.70 -0.94
C THR A 52 -12.54 4.33 -1.37
N LEU A 53 -12.83 3.28 -0.60
CA LEU A 53 -12.50 1.90 -0.98
C LEU A 53 -13.19 1.50 -2.30
N LEU A 54 -14.44 1.92 -2.49
CA LEU A 54 -15.16 1.71 -3.75
C LEU A 54 -14.49 2.46 -4.91
N ALA A 55 -14.09 3.70 -4.74
CA ALA A 55 -13.36 4.46 -5.76
C ALA A 55 -12.01 3.83 -6.11
N LEU A 56 -11.24 3.40 -5.09
CA LEU A 56 -9.97 2.68 -5.28
C LEU A 56 -10.15 1.36 -6.01
N SER A 57 -11.28 0.66 -5.80
CA SER A 57 -11.56 -0.61 -6.49
C SER A 57 -11.71 -0.48 -8.00
N GLN A 58 -11.90 0.74 -8.49
CA GLN A 58 -12.03 1.07 -9.91
C GLN A 58 -10.75 1.63 -10.52
N ALA A 59 -9.69 1.77 -9.73
CA ALA A 59 -8.45 2.40 -10.18
C ALA A 59 -7.66 1.54 -11.19
N THR A 60 -7.77 0.23 -11.08
CA THR A 60 -7.13 -0.72 -11.99
C THR A 60 -8.05 -1.89 -12.30
N PRO A 61 -7.84 -2.65 -13.39
CA PRO A 61 -8.62 -3.85 -13.69
C PRO A 61 -8.52 -4.95 -12.61
N TYR A 62 -7.50 -4.89 -11.76
CA TYR A 62 -7.21 -5.90 -10.74
C TYR A 62 -7.60 -5.46 -9.32
N ALA A 63 -8.13 -4.24 -9.16
CA ALA A 63 -8.43 -3.63 -7.85
C ALA A 63 -9.81 -3.99 -7.30
N MET A 64 -10.62 -4.78 -7.98
CA MET A 64 -12.01 -5.07 -7.61
C MET A 64 -12.19 -5.58 -6.17
N CYS A 65 -11.20 -6.29 -5.62
CA CYS A 65 -11.24 -6.80 -4.26
C CYS A 65 -11.18 -5.70 -3.18
N VAL A 66 -10.68 -4.51 -3.51
CA VAL A 66 -10.53 -3.39 -2.56
C VAL A 66 -11.88 -2.98 -1.95
N LYS A 67 -12.96 -3.01 -2.74
CA LYS A 67 -14.30 -2.63 -2.26
C LYS A 67 -14.85 -3.51 -1.13
N THR A 68 -14.31 -4.73 -0.98
CA THR A 68 -14.74 -5.68 0.05
C THR A 68 -13.78 -5.79 1.22
N ALA A 69 -12.62 -5.14 1.13
CA ALA A 69 -11.67 -5.09 2.22
C ALA A 69 -12.15 -4.14 3.34
N PRO A 70 -11.90 -4.46 4.61
CA PRO A 70 -12.21 -3.56 5.73
C PRO A 70 -11.33 -2.31 5.74
N ALA A 71 -10.12 -2.42 5.18
CA ALA A 71 -9.17 -1.33 5.06
C ALA A 71 -8.24 -1.53 3.86
N ALA A 72 -7.61 -0.46 3.42
CA ALA A 72 -6.52 -0.50 2.46
C ALA A 72 -5.47 0.56 2.80
N PHE A 73 -4.21 0.24 2.57
CA PHE A 73 -3.17 1.26 2.47
C PHE A 73 -3.08 1.74 1.02
N VAL A 74 -2.90 3.04 0.85
CA VAL A 74 -2.35 3.63 -0.37
C VAL A 74 -0.94 4.08 -0.05
N LEU A 75 0.03 3.53 -0.74
CA LEU A 75 1.43 3.94 -0.63
C LEU A 75 1.73 4.91 -1.75
N ALA A 76 2.32 6.05 -1.38
CA ALA A 76 2.75 7.07 -2.31
C ALA A 76 4.20 7.47 -2.04
N ALA A 77 4.90 7.88 -3.09
CA ALA A 77 6.29 8.28 -3.00
C ALA A 77 6.45 9.77 -3.26
N ARG A 78 7.34 10.42 -2.52
CA ARG A 78 7.70 11.82 -2.77
C ARG A 78 8.32 11.98 -4.15
N ARG A 79 7.94 13.08 -4.83
CA ARG A 79 8.52 13.48 -6.12
C ARG A 79 9.85 14.19 -5.96
N GLU A 80 10.01 14.93 -4.87
CA GLU A 80 11.12 15.85 -4.64
C GLU A 80 11.85 15.55 -3.34
N GLY A 81 13.03 16.12 -3.17
CA GLY A 81 13.83 15.94 -1.96
C GLY A 81 14.45 14.56 -1.82
N LEU A 82 14.58 13.80 -2.91
CA LEU A 82 15.22 12.49 -2.93
C LEU A 82 16.68 12.62 -3.36
N ILE A 83 17.56 11.91 -2.67
CA ILE A 83 19.01 11.85 -2.97
C ILE A 83 19.29 10.92 -4.15
N ALA A 84 18.50 9.85 -4.26
CA ALA A 84 18.63 8.83 -5.29
C ALA A 84 17.24 8.51 -5.89
N PRO A 85 16.65 9.44 -6.65
CA PRO A 85 15.27 9.32 -7.17
C PRO A 85 15.09 8.11 -8.10
N GLU A 86 16.14 7.65 -8.78
CA GLU A 86 16.13 6.49 -9.65
C GLU A 86 15.82 5.17 -8.92
N PHE A 87 16.05 5.10 -7.61
CA PHE A 87 15.77 3.93 -6.78
C PHE A 87 14.45 4.04 -5.99
N ARG A 88 13.71 5.13 -6.17
CA ARG A 88 12.49 5.43 -5.42
C ARG A 88 11.48 4.27 -5.41
N ASP A 89 11.17 3.75 -6.58
CA ASP A 89 10.16 2.69 -6.71
C ASP A 89 10.66 1.33 -6.19
N ILE A 90 11.97 1.09 -6.20
CA ILE A 90 12.58 -0.06 -5.54
C ILE A 90 12.40 0.05 -4.02
N ASP A 91 12.67 1.22 -3.43
CA ASP A 91 12.47 1.48 -2.02
C ASP A 91 11.01 1.24 -1.61
N MET A 92 10.06 1.71 -2.43
CA MET A 92 8.63 1.50 -2.23
C MET A 92 8.23 0.02 -2.26
N ALA A 93 8.81 -0.74 -3.17
CA ALA A 93 8.55 -2.18 -3.28
C ALA A 93 9.04 -2.95 -2.05
N ILE A 94 10.21 -2.60 -1.52
CA ILE A 94 10.76 -3.21 -0.31
C ILE A 94 9.86 -2.91 0.90
N ALA A 95 9.44 -1.66 1.07
CA ALA A 95 8.53 -1.28 2.13
C ALA A 95 7.18 -2.02 2.03
N THR A 96 6.65 -2.18 0.81
CA THR A 96 5.41 -2.92 0.57
C THR A 96 5.54 -4.39 0.97
N GLU A 97 6.64 -5.06 0.64
CA GLU A 97 6.85 -6.46 1.02
C GLU A 97 6.96 -6.61 2.54
N ASN A 98 7.66 -5.70 3.24
CA ASN A 98 7.68 -5.71 4.70
C ASN A 98 6.26 -5.62 5.30
N MET A 99 5.39 -4.78 4.72
CA MET A 99 3.98 -4.71 5.15
C MET A 99 3.26 -6.03 4.94
N MET A 100 3.43 -6.66 3.78
CA MET A 100 2.78 -7.93 3.46
C MET A 100 3.22 -9.06 4.40
N LEU A 101 4.49 -9.10 4.76
CA LEU A 101 5.02 -10.07 5.72
C LEU A 101 4.48 -9.84 7.14
N GLU A 102 4.39 -8.59 7.58
CA GLU A 102 3.79 -8.27 8.88
C GLU A 102 2.30 -8.56 8.92
N ILE A 103 1.55 -8.26 7.84
CA ILE A 103 0.13 -8.59 7.69
C ILE A 103 -0.07 -10.10 7.88
N GLU A 104 0.72 -10.94 7.22
CA GLU A 104 0.68 -12.40 7.38
C GLU A 104 0.97 -12.81 8.83
N THR A 105 2.00 -12.23 9.45
CA THR A 105 2.39 -12.52 10.84
C THR A 105 1.26 -12.18 11.83
N LEU A 106 0.47 -11.17 11.53
CA LEU A 106 -0.66 -10.73 12.35
C LEU A 106 -1.95 -11.54 12.11
N GLY A 107 -1.90 -12.57 11.26
CA GLY A 107 -3.05 -13.41 10.91
C GLY A 107 -4.06 -12.71 10.00
N LEU A 108 -3.60 -11.73 9.24
CA LEU A 108 -4.38 -11.00 8.24
C LEU A 108 -3.96 -11.44 6.83
N GLY A 109 -4.71 -11.03 5.82
CA GLY A 109 -4.37 -11.29 4.43
C GLY A 109 -4.38 -10.01 3.61
N ALA A 110 -3.50 -9.92 2.60
CA ALA A 110 -3.42 -8.79 1.71
C ALA A 110 -3.06 -9.18 0.28
N VAL A 111 -3.17 -8.23 -0.63
CA VAL A 111 -2.63 -8.34 -1.99
C VAL A 111 -2.07 -7.00 -2.43
N MET A 112 -0.88 -7.00 -3.01
CA MET A 112 -0.32 -5.80 -3.63
C MET A 112 -0.98 -5.57 -4.99
N ILE A 113 -1.59 -4.41 -5.18
CA ILE A 113 -2.21 -3.99 -6.44
C ILE A 113 -1.31 -2.93 -7.08
N GLY A 114 -0.72 -3.27 -8.22
CA GLY A 114 0.15 -2.37 -8.96
C GLY A 114 -0.60 -1.15 -9.49
N VAL A 115 -0.09 0.04 -9.18
CA VAL A 115 -0.60 1.33 -9.64
C VAL A 115 0.45 2.01 -10.50
N ALA A 116 1.61 2.32 -9.94
CA ALA A 116 2.77 2.78 -10.70
C ALA A 116 3.38 1.62 -11.51
N PRO A 117 3.99 1.89 -12.67
CA PRO A 117 4.19 3.20 -13.29
C PRO A 117 3.11 3.59 -14.33
N ILE A 118 1.90 3.05 -14.22
CA ILE A 118 0.84 3.24 -15.22
C ILE A 118 0.10 4.56 -14.96
N PRO A 119 0.24 5.61 -15.80
CA PRO A 119 -0.30 6.94 -15.52
C PRO A 119 -1.81 6.95 -15.25
N GLU A 120 -2.60 6.22 -16.05
CA GLU A 120 -4.06 6.15 -15.88
C GLU A 120 -4.46 5.60 -14.50
N ASN A 121 -3.78 4.56 -14.02
CA ASN A 121 -4.02 3.99 -12.71
C ASN A 121 -3.62 4.99 -11.60
N MET A 122 -2.48 5.65 -11.78
CA MET A 122 -1.99 6.65 -10.83
C MET A 122 -2.96 7.82 -10.70
N ASP A 123 -3.52 8.32 -11.80
CA ASP A 123 -4.48 9.43 -11.80
C ASP A 123 -5.78 9.04 -11.07
N LYS A 124 -6.28 7.83 -11.28
CA LYS A 124 -7.47 7.34 -10.59
C LYS A 124 -7.26 7.20 -9.08
N VAL A 125 -6.11 6.68 -8.65
CA VAL A 125 -5.77 6.60 -7.23
C VAL A 125 -5.62 7.98 -6.63
N ARG A 126 -4.92 8.89 -7.31
CA ARG A 126 -4.77 10.30 -6.88
C ARG A 126 -6.12 10.96 -6.63
N ALA A 127 -7.07 10.78 -7.54
CA ALA A 127 -8.41 11.33 -7.40
C ALA A 127 -9.19 10.71 -6.24
N ALA A 128 -9.08 9.39 -6.04
CA ALA A 128 -9.82 8.66 -5.02
C ALA A 128 -9.43 9.06 -3.59
N VAL A 129 -8.15 9.32 -3.32
CA VAL A 129 -7.65 9.70 -1.98
C VAL A 129 -7.26 11.18 -1.88
N VAL A 130 -7.55 11.98 -2.91
CA VAL A 130 -7.18 13.41 -2.98
C VAL A 130 -5.71 13.63 -2.66
N LEU A 131 -4.84 12.90 -3.38
CA LEU A 131 -3.42 12.90 -3.13
C LEU A 131 -2.78 14.23 -3.57
N PRO A 132 -1.90 14.84 -2.74
CA PRO A 132 -1.20 16.05 -3.15
C PRO A 132 -0.30 15.82 -4.38
N GLU A 133 -0.11 16.88 -5.16
CA GLU A 133 0.74 16.87 -6.38
C GLU A 133 2.20 16.50 -6.11
N THR A 134 2.66 16.69 -4.87
CA THR A 134 4.02 16.36 -4.42
C THR A 134 4.28 14.87 -4.24
N LEU A 135 3.24 14.05 -4.35
CA LEU A 135 3.28 12.60 -4.16
C LEU A 135 2.84 11.87 -5.43
N ASP A 136 3.49 10.75 -5.72
CA ASP A 136 3.07 9.79 -6.75
C ASP A 136 2.52 8.52 -6.11
N PRO A 137 1.29 8.11 -6.42
CA PRO A 137 0.75 6.85 -5.91
C PRO A 137 1.55 5.68 -6.49
N PHE A 138 1.89 4.72 -5.63
CA PHE A 138 2.71 3.56 -5.99
C PHE A 138 1.89 2.27 -6.04
N THR A 139 1.15 1.96 -4.97
CA THR A 139 0.35 0.74 -4.87
C THR A 139 -0.84 0.92 -3.94
N ILE A 140 -1.86 0.07 -4.11
CA ILE A 140 -2.94 -0.15 -3.16
C ILE A 140 -2.72 -1.50 -2.49
N LEU A 141 -2.81 -1.57 -1.17
CA LEU A 141 -2.66 -2.78 -0.39
C LEU A 141 -3.91 -2.98 0.49
N PRO A 142 -4.99 -3.62 -0.04
CA PRO A 142 -6.14 -4.01 0.78
C PRO A 142 -5.78 -5.13 1.74
N PHE A 143 -6.35 -5.10 2.94
CA PHE A 143 -6.05 -6.07 4.00
C PHE A 143 -7.18 -6.21 5.01
#